data_18ff61c87e732a35d2c4bd4bb1e6d5d1
#
_entry.id   18ff61c87e732a35d2c4bd4bb1e6d5d1
#
_cell.length_a   1.000
_cell.length_b   1.000
_cell.length_c   1.000
_cell.angle_alpha   90.00
_cell.angle_beta   90.00
_cell.angle_gamma   90.00
#
_symmetry.space_group_name_H-M   'P 1'
#
loop_
_entity.id
_entity.type
_entity.pdbx_description
1 polymer ?
#
loop_
_entity_poly.entity_id
_entity_poly.type
_entity_poly.pdbx_seq_one_letter_code
_entity_poly.pdbx_strand_id
1 'polypeptide(L)'
;MTALRERREAVVREHMESENEHDFDTTLATFGHPRYEIIPTGDVHDGPEAVMAYFTESRTAFPDQRNELVSLRHSDDAVIVEFDLKGTHRGPLRGFEPTGREFTCRMLAIFEFAGDRIVCERVYFDRATILEQLMAGD
;
A
#
# COMPACT_ATOMS: atom_id res chain seq x y z
N MET A 1 2.50 11.64 -23.62
CA MET A 1 2.61 11.87 -22.18
C MET A 1 3.79 12.78 -21.89
N THR A 2 3.69 13.67 -20.88
CA THR A 2 4.80 14.56 -20.54
C THR A 2 5.93 13.81 -19.85
N ALA A 3 7.15 14.36 -19.91
CA ALA A 3 8.32 13.78 -19.23
C ALA A 3 8.11 13.66 -17.73
N LEU A 4 7.42 14.63 -17.10
CA LEU A 4 7.12 14.58 -15.68
C LEU A 4 6.19 13.42 -15.33
N ARG A 5 5.15 13.20 -16.14
CA ARG A 5 4.21 12.09 -15.92
C ARG A 5 4.93 10.74 -16.11
N GLU A 6 5.83 10.64 -17.05
CA GLU A 6 6.64 9.42 -17.22
C GLU A 6 7.51 9.15 -15.98
N ARG A 7 8.13 10.17 -15.42
CA ARG A 7 8.93 10.02 -14.20
C ARG A 7 8.08 9.64 -13.00
N ARG A 8 6.90 10.26 -12.85
CA ARG A 8 5.96 9.93 -11.76
C ARG A 8 5.47 8.49 -11.86
N GLU A 9 5.17 8.04 -13.06
CA GLU A 9 4.75 6.66 -13.29
C GLU A 9 5.87 5.68 -12.93
N ALA A 10 7.11 5.97 -13.31
CA ALA A 10 8.26 5.15 -12.98
C ALA A 10 8.47 5.07 -11.45
N VAL A 11 8.30 6.20 -10.75
CA VAL A 11 8.41 6.26 -9.28
C VAL A 11 7.35 5.39 -8.62
N VAL A 12 6.10 5.46 -9.09
CA VAL A 12 5.00 4.64 -8.55
C VAL A 12 5.25 3.16 -8.78
N ARG A 13 5.72 2.78 -9.96
CA ARG A 13 6.03 1.37 -10.25
C ARG A 13 7.16 0.85 -9.37
N GLU A 14 8.21 1.64 -9.17
CA GLU A 14 9.31 1.29 -8.26
C GLU A 14 8.81 1.16 -6.82
N HIS A 15 7.95 2.09 -6.38
CA HIS A 15 7.34 2.05 -5.06
C HIS A 15 6.57 0.74 -4.84
N MET A 16 5.69 0.39 -5.77
CA MET A 16 4.85 -0.80 -5.64
C MET A 16 5.67 -2.09 -5.75
N GLU A 17 6.65 -2.13 -6.63
CA GLU A 17 7.52 -3.30 -6.79
C GLU A 17 8.42 -3.51 -5.56
N SER A 18 8.96 -2.44 -5.01
CA SER A 18 9.80 -2.52 -3.79
C SER A 18 9.00 -3.02 -2.59
N GLU A 19 7.72 -2.66 -2.48
CA GLU A 19 6.84 -3.21 -1.45
C GLU A 19 6.67 -4.72 -1.61
N ASN A 20 6.53 -5.21 -2.84
CA ASN A 20 6.43 -6.65 -3.11
C ASN A 20 7.71 -7.41 -2.73
N GLU A 21 8.85 -6.78 -2.91
CA GLU A 21 10.16 -7.35 -2.56
C GLU A 21 10.49 -7.17 -1.08
N HIS A 22 9.68 -6.44 -0.35
CA HIS A 22 9.91 -6.03 1.04
C HIS A 22 11.23 -5.24 1.18
N ASP A 23 11.58 -4.50 0.15
CA ASP A 23 12.71 -3.56 0.12
C ASP A 23 12.17 -2.18 0.51
N PHE A 24 11.90 -2.00 1.80
CA PHE A 24 11.22 -0.82 2.30
C PHE A 24 12.09 0.43 2.29
N ASP A 25 13.40 0.29 2.31
CA ASP A 25 14.29 1.45 2.15
C ASP A 25 14.09 2.08 0.77
N THR A 26 13.96 1.26 -0.27
CA THR A 26 13.64 1.74 -1.61
C THR A 26 12.25 2.38 -1.64
N THR A 27 11.27 1.75 -0.99
CA THR A 27 9.90 2.30 -0.92
C THR A 27 9.90 3.69 -0.27
N LEU A 28 10.58 3.84 0.86
CA LEU A 28 10.68 5.12 1.57
C LEU A 28 11.37 6.18 0.71
N ALA A 29 12.36 5.79 -0.09
CA ALA A 29 13.10 6.72 -0.94
C ALA A 29 12.28 7.30 -2.10
N THR A 30 11.11 6.72 -2.40
CA THR A 30 10.19 7.27 -3.42
C THR A 30 9.44 8.50 -2.93
N PHE A 31 9.44 8.75 -1.63
CA PHE A 31 8.83 9.94 -1.03
C PHE A 31 9.85 11.05 -0.83
N GLY A 32 9.38 12.29 -0.83
CA GLY A 32 10.12 13.39 -0.23
C GLY A 32 10.12 13.28 1.29
N HIS A 33 8.91 13.17 1.86
CA HIS A 33 8.67 12.86 3.28
C HIS A 33 7.62 11.76 3.33
N PRO A 34 7.95 10.56 3.84
CA PRO A 34 7.00 9.45 3.83
C PRO A 34 5.73 9.74 4.60
N ARG A 35 4.58 9.52 3.96
CA ARG A 35 3.28 9.70 4.57
C ARG A 35 2.24 8.78 3.91
N TYR A 36 1.53 8.01 4.73
CA TYR A 36 0.40 7.18 4.32
C TYR A 36 -0.85 7.62 5.07
N GLU A 37 -1.97 7.71 4.35
CA GLU A 37 -3.29 7.88 4.94
C GLU A 37 -4.14 6.67 4.56
N ILE A 38 -4.57 5.92 5.56
CA ILE A 38 -5.38 4.71 5.37
C ILE A 38 -6.83 5.08 5.64
N ILE A 39 -7.57 5.32 4.58
CA ILE A 39 -8.89 5.93 4.68
C ILE A 39 -9.89 5.08 5.47
N PRO A 40 -9.99 3.74 5.26
CA PRO A 40 -10.99 2.94 5.97
C PRO A 40 -10.81 2.92 7.49
N THR A 41 -9.60 3.11 7.98
CA THR A 41 -9.33 3.07 9.43
C THR A 41 -9.12 4.46 10.03
N GLY A 42 -8.87 5.47 9.20
CA GLY A 42 -8.51 6.80 9.64
C GLY A 42 -7.07 6.92 10.13
N ASP A 43 -6.27 5.87 9.98
CA ASP A 43 -4.87 5.88 10.42
C ASP A 43 -4.03 6.76 9.50
N VAL A 44 -3.13 7.52 10.13
CA VAL A 44 -2.13 8.33 9.43
C VAL A 44 -0.76 7.92 9.93
N HIS A 45 0.13 7.56 9.00
CA HIS A 45 1.51 7.21 9.30
C HIS A 45 2.39 8.29 8.67
N ASP A 46 2.98 9.15 9.50
CA ASP A 46 3.73 10.31 9.05
C ASP A 46 5.19 10.22 9.49
N GLY A 47 6.10 10.32 8.52
CA GLY A 47 7.52 10.23 8.73
C GLY A 47 8.08 8.82 8.54
N PRO A 48 9.40 8.71 8.32
CA PRO A 48 10.01 7.42 7.97
C PRO A 48 9.86 6.36 9.07
N GLU A 49 9.95 6.75 10.34
CA GLU A 49 9.83 5.79 11.44
C GLU A 49 8.40 5.22 11.55
N ALA A 50 7.39 6.10 11.45
CA ALA A 50 5.99 5.68 11.52
C ALA A 50 5.61 4.81 10.32
N VAL A 51 6.08 5.16 9.13
CA VAL A 51 5.81 4.38 7.92
C VAL A 51 6.50 3.02 7.97
N MET A 52 7.74 2.97 8.45
CA MET A 52 8.44 1.68 8.62
C MET A 52 7.75 0.79 9.64
N ALA A 53 7.25 1.36 10.74
CA ALA A 53 6.46 0.61 11.73
C ALA A 53 5.18 0.04 11.12
N TYR A 54 4.52 0.80 10.27
CA TYR A 54 3.34 0.35 9.52
C TYR A 54 3.69 -0.83 8.59
N PHE A 55 4.78 -0.74 7.85
CA PHE A 55 5.24 -1.85 7.01
C PHE A 55 5.52 -3.10 7.83
N THR A 56 6.22 -2.96 8.94
CA THR A 56 6.57 -4.07 9.82
C THR A 56 5.32 -4.73 10.39
N GLU A 57 4.37 -3.95 10.87
CA GLU A 57 3.11 -4.47 11.41
C GLU A 57 2.33 -5.25 10.36
N SER A 58 2.16 -4.69 9.18
CA SER A 58 1.39 -5.34 8.12
C SER A 58 2.06 -6.63 7.61
N ARG A 59 3.40 -6.65 7.51
CA ARG A 59 4.12 -7.84 7.05
C ARG A 59 4.34 -8.87 8.15
N THR A 60 4.15 -8.49 9.41
CA THR A 60 4.06 -9.47 10.49
C THR A 60 2.74 -10.22 10.41
N ALA A 61 1.64 -9.52 10.17
CA ALA A 61 0.33 -10.15 9.97
C ALA A 61 0.27 -10.95 8.67
N PHE A 62 0.84 -10.41 7.60
CA PHE A 62 0.82 -10.98 6.25
C PHE A 62 2.23 -11.01 5.66
N PRO A 63 3.05 -12.03 6.01
CA PRO A 63 4.44 -12.07 5.54
C PRO A 63 4.61 -12.15 4.02
N ASP A 64 3.60 -12.65 3.32
CA ASP A 64 3.58 -12.79 1.87
C ASP A 64 2.76 -11.67 1.20
N GLN A 65 2.52 -10.57 1.88
CA GLN A 65 1.74 -9.47 1.33
C GLN A 65 2.35 -8.95 0.03
N ARG A 66 1.52 -8.81 -0.98
CA ARG A 66 1.94 -8.35 -2.30
C ARG A 66 0.80 -7.62 -3.01
N ASN A 67 1.16 -6.71 -3.87
CA ASN A 67 0.20 -6.00 -4.72
C ASN A 67 0.34 -6.44 -6.18
N GLU A 68 -0.77 -6.42 -6.90
CA GLU A 68 -0.81 -6.63 -8.34
C GLU A 68 -1.49 -5.41 -8.97
N LEU A 69 -0.77 -4.72 -9.83
CA LEU A 69 -1.27 -3.52 -10.50
C LEU A 69 -2.35 -3.88 -11.51
N VAL A 70 -3.50 -3.20 -11.43
CA VAL A 70 -4.61 -3.40 -12.36
C VAL A 70 -4.67 -2.25 -13.37
N SER A 71 -4.62 -1.00 -12.90
CA SER A 71 -4.63 0.17 -13.77
C SER A 71 -3.89 1.33 -13.13
N LEU A 72 -3.38 2.22 -13.97
CA LEU A 72 -2.66 3.42 -13.53
C LEU A 72 -3.13 4.59 -14.37
N ARG A 73 -3.51 5.67 -13.70
CA ARG A 73 -4.02 6.88 -14.35
C ARG A 73 -3.34 8.10 -13.76
N HIS A 74 -3.27 9.15 -14.56
CA HIS A 74 -2.67 10.41 -14.16
C HIS A 74 -3.73 11.50 -13.97
N SER A 75 -3.50 12.35 -12.98
CA SER A 75 -4.08 13.69 -12.90
C SER A 75 -2.95 14.71 -12.90
N ASP A 76 -3.26 15.99 -12.76
CA ASP A 76 -2.23 17.05 -12.81
C ASP A 76 -1.21 16.95 -11.68
N ASP A 77 -1.61 16.44 -10.50
CA ASP A 77 -0.78 16.39 -9.31
C ASP A 77 -0.72 15.01 -8.65
N ALA A 78 -1.27 13.99 -9.30
CA ALA A 78 -1.33 12.67 -8.71
C ALA A 78 -1.25 11.55 -9.75
N VAL A 79 -0.86 10.37 -9.28
CA VAL A 79 -1.01 9.11 -10.00
C VAL A 79 -2.02 8.27 -9.22
N ILE A 80 -3.01 7.74 -9.89
CA ILE A 80 -4.09 6.96 -9.30
C ILE A 80 -3.92 5.51 -9.73
N VAL A 81 -3.78 4.62 -8.76
CA VAL A 81 -3.49 3.21 -9.02
C VAL A 81 -4.61 2.34 -8.46
N GLU A 82 -5.16 1.51 -9.31
CA GLU A 82 -6.06 0.44 -8.92
C GLU A 82 -5.26 -0.85 -8.88
N PHE A 83 -5.33 -1.60 -7.77
CA PHE A 83 -4.52 -2.80 -7.59
C PHE A 83 -5.24 -3.82 -6.71
N ASP A 84 -4.80 -5.07 -6.76
CA ASP A 84 -5.23 -6.10 -5.83
C ASP A 84 -4.15 -6.30 -4.77
N LEU A 85 -4.53 -6.21 -3.51
CA LEU A 85 -3.66 -6.58 -2.40
C LEU A 85 -3.98 -8.01 -1.98
N LYS A 86 -2.94 -8.82 -1.80
CA LYS A 86 -3.05 -10.23 -1.43
C LYS A 86 -2.14 -10.54 -0.26
N GLY A 87 -2.55 -11.49 0.56
CA GLY A 87 -1.71 -11.97 1.65
C GLY A 87 -2.36 -13.14 2.37
N THR A 88 -1.55 -13.81 3.20
CA THR A 88 -1.98 -14.92 4.05
C THR A 88 -1.81 -14.52 5.50
N HIS A 89 -2.87 -14.69 6.30
CA HIS A 89 -2.90 -14.29 7.71
C HIS A 89 -2.10 -15.27 8.56
N ARG A 90 -0.84 -14.96 8.83
CA ARG A 90 0.08 -15.83 9.57
C ARG A 90 0.60 -15.22 10.87
N GLY A 91 0.32 -13.96 11.13
CA GLY A 91 0.68 -13.27 12.37
C GLY A 91 -0.51 -12.53 12.95
N PRO A 92 -0.41 -12.03 14.19
CA PRO A 92 -1.52 -11.33 14.81
C PRO A 92 -1.87 -10.05 14.04
N LEU A 93 -3.17 -9.77 13.94
CA LEU A 93 -3.71 -8.57 13.30
C LEU A 93 -4.65 -7.89 14.28
N ARG A 94 -4.21 -6.77 14.87
CA ARG A 94 -5.01 -5.95 15.80
C ARG A 94 -5.74 -6.79 16.86
N GLY A 95 -5.02 -7.72 17.50
CA GLY A 95 -5.57 -8.60 18.52
C GLY A 95 -6.25 -9.86 18.02
N PHE A 96 -6.37 -10.04 16.69
CA PHE A 96 -6.90 -11.26 16.11
C PHE A 96 -5.78 -12.28 15.92
N GLU A 97 -6.03 -13.52 16.36
CA GLU A 97 -5.11 -14.62 16.14
C GLU A 97 -5.03 -14.96 14.65
N PRO A 98 -3.85 -15.39 14.17
CA PRO A 98 -3.71 -15.76 12.76
C PRO A 98 -4.62 -16.93 12.39
N THR A 99 -5.32 -16.78 11.26
CA THR A 99 -6.27 -17.78 10.77
C THR A 99 -5.68 -18.71 9.72
N GLY A 100 -4.53 -18.37 9.14
CA GLY A 100 -3.94 -19.10 8.01
C GLY A 100 -4.66 -18.89 6.69
N ARG A 101 -5.69 -18.03 6.66
CA ARG A 101 -6.49 -17.80 5.46
C ARG A 101 -5.88 -16.72 4.58
N GLU A 102 -6.12 -16.84 3.29
CA GLU A 102 -5.70 -15.87 2.29
C GLU A 102 -6.79 -14.84 2.05
N PHE A 103 -6.39 -13.63 1.66
CA PHE A 103 -7.32 -12.63 1.17
C PHE A 103 -6.83 -12.02 -0.14
N THR A 104 -7.78 -11.53 -0.92
CA THR A 104 -7.54 -10.64 -2.06
C THR A 104 -8.52 -9.48 -1.94
N CYS A 105 -8.01 -8.25 -2.02
CA CYS A 105 -8.84 -7.07 -1.89
C CYS A 105 -8.48 -6.05 -2.97
N ARG A 106 -9.49 -5.61 -3.74
CA ARG A 106 -9.31 -4.52 -4.70
C ARG A 106 -9.16 -3.23 -3.93
N MET A 107 -8.10 -2.49 -4.21
CA MET A 107 -7.76 -1.24 -3.56
C MET A 107 -7.51 -0.13 -4.57
N LEU A 108 -7.62 1.12 -4.12
CA LEU A 108 -7.27 2.29 -4.87
C LEU A 108 -6.31 3.13 -4.04
N ALA A 109 -5.17 3.49 -4.62
CA ALA A 109 -4.24 4.41 -4.00
C ALA A 109 -4.12 5.68 -4.84
N ILE A 110 -4.15 6.82 -4.17
CA ILE A 110 -3.85 8.11 -4.77
C ILE A 110 -2.46 8.51 -4.28
N PHE A 111 -1.50 8.56 -5.22
CA PHE A 111 -0.15 9.03 -4.93
C PHE A 111 -0.09 10.50 -5.30
N GLU A 112 -0.09 11.38 -4.31
CA GLU A 112 0.08 12.82 -4.55
C GLU A 112 1.56 13.13 -4.75
N PHE A 113 1.85 14.01 -5.70
CA PHE A 113 3.21 14.38 -6.09
C PHE A 113 3.50 15.86 -5.91
N ALA A 114 4.74 16.16 -5.52
CA ALA A 114 5.37 17.45 -5.70
C ALA A 114 6.58 17.19 -6.59
N GLY A 115 6.57 17.72 -7.83
CA GLY A 115 7.56 17.34 -8.83
C GLY A 115 7.48 15.84 -9.11
N ASP A 116 8.59 15.15 -8.99
CA ASP A 116 8.69 13.70 -9.17
C ASP A 116 8.83 12.92 -7.85
N ARG A 117 8.51 13.55 -6.71
CA ARG A 117 8.52 12.91 -5.39
C ARG A 117 7.11 12.75 -4.87
N ILE A 118 6.83 11.58 -4.30
CA ILE A 118 5.55 11.32 -3.64
C ILE A 118 5.48 12.14 -2.34
N VAL A 119 4.36 12.84 -2.14
CA VAL A 119 4.08 13.62 -0.92
C VAL A 119 3.23 12.81 0.05
N CYS A 120 2.32 12.01 -0.48
CA CYS A 120 1.40 11.20 0.33
C CYS A 120 0.84 10.07 -0.52
N GLU A 121 0.71 8.89 0.08
CA GLU A 121 -0.08 7.80 -0.50
C GLU A 121 -1.36 7.68 0.31
N ARG A 122 -2.50 7.86 -0.35
CA ARG A 122 -3.82 7.74 0.27
C ARG A 122 -4.49 6.48 -0.24
N VAL A 123 -4.80 5.55 0.68
CA VAL A 123 -5.28 4.21 0.32
C VAL A 123 -6.75 4.04 0.69
N TYR A 124 -7.54 3.60 -0.29
CA TYR A 124 -8.97 3.35 -0.16
C TYR A 124 -9.27 1.88 -0.39
N PHE A 125 -10.02 1.26 0.50
CA PHE A 125 -10.49 -0.12 0.32
C PHE A 125 -11.66 -0.39 1.26
N ASP A 126 -12.33 -1.51 1.04
CA ASP A 126 -13.38 -1.99 1.93
C ASP A 126 -12.79 -2.97 2.94
N ARG A 127 -12.70 -2.55 4.19
CA ARG A 127 -12.18 -3.37 5.29
C ARG A 127 -12.94 -4.68 5.47
N ALA A 128 -14.26 -4.64 5.30
CA ALA A 128 -15.10 -5.83 5.44
C ALA A 128 -14.70 -6.92 4.45
N THR A 129 -14.28 -6.54 3.23
CA THR A 129 -13.83 -7.50 2.22
C THR A 129 -12.69 -8.37 2.73
N ILE A 130 -11.72 -7.77 3.43
CA ILE A 130 -10.60 -8.52 4.01
C ILE A 130 -11.07 -9.37 5.18
N LEU A 131 -11.79 -8.75 6.14
CA LEU A 131 -12.23 -9.43 7.36
C LEU A 131 -13.13 -10.62 7.07
N GLU A 132 -14.04 -10.50 6.11
CA GLU A 132 -14.91 -11.60 5.74
C GLU A 132 -14.13 -12.81 5.21
N GLN A 133 -13.08 -12.58 4.43
CA GLN A 133 -12.25 -13.66 3.91
C GLN A 133 -11.42 -14.32 5.02
N LEU A 134 -10.87 -13.54 5.95
CA LEU A 134 -10.06 -14.06 7.04
C LEU A 134 -10.89 -14.82 8.07
N MET A 135 -12.14 -14.44 8.25
CA MET A 135 -13.05 -15.02 9.25
C MET A 135 -14.05 -15.99 8.64
N ALA A 136 -13.93 -16.34 7.37
CA ALA A 136 -14.82 -17.27 6.73
C ALA A 136 -14.79 -18.62 7.46
N GLY A 137 -15.96 -19.17 7.78
CA GLY A 137 -16.08 -20.48 8.39
C GLY A 137 -15.75 -21.58 7.38
N ASP A 138 -15.32 -22.72 7.89
CA ASP A 138 -15.10 -23.90 7.06
C ASP A 138 -16.43 -24.55 6.66
#